data_5b956a8a9ca45d408408021735f372f2
#
_entry.id   5b956a8a9ca45d408408021735f372f2
#
_cell.length_a   1.000
_cell.length_b   1.000
_cell.length_c   1.000
_cell.angle_alpha   90.00
_cell.angle_beta   90.00
_cell.angle_gamma   90.00
#
_symmetry.space_group_name_H-M   'P 1'
#
loop_
_entity.id
_entity.type
_entity.pdbx_description
1 polymer ?
#
loop_
_entity_poly.entity_id
_entity_poly.type
_entity_poly.pdbx_seq_one_letter_code
_entity_poly.pdbx_strand_id
1 'polypeptide(L)'
;MTPVDLDSLSQDELKERHLDLLERFYALEEQMRALKDELARLKGGSGRPPIKPSGMERSSEDRQAKGRTGKSGRGPRNHRLEITEERIVTADGVPPGSRFKGYQDSIVQDLEIRPRVIRVRRERWRTPDGRTIVAPPPAGLEGEFGPTLKRAVLALYHQGQMTSDRLVDLLGDLGLAISKREVVRILTGGKDTFLDEADRVLRAGLETASWISVDDTGARHKAANGVTTQIGNAHFTWFGTTGSKSRLNFLSLLRAGHDDYVVNSAALDYMRRQNLAGWALEALEDAADKHFAGEADWQAHLDRLGLDRTVTPDPIRLATEGALWGSVQACCRTP
;
A
#
# COMPACT_ATOMS: atom_id res chain seq x y z
N MET A 1 -32.51 7.46 -42.84
CA MET A 1 -31.66 6.32 -43.18
C MET A 1 -32.53 5.08 -43.10
N THR A 2 -32.74 4.40 -44.20
CA THR A 2 -33.46 3.12 -44.25
C THR A 2 -32.59 2.06 -43.56
N PRO A 3 -33.16 1.20 -42.71
CA PRO A 3 -32.42 0.10 -42.13
C PRO A 3 -31.94 -0.84 -43.26
N VAL A 4 -30.64 -1.12 -43.24
CA VAL A 4 -30.03 -2.04 -44.20
C VAL A 4 -30.24 -3.46 -43.67
N ASP A 5 -30.78 -4.32 -44.53
CA ASP A 5 -30.94 -5.73 -44.22
C ASP A 5 -29.57 -6.41 -44.24
N LEU A 6 -29.06 -6.71 -43.03
CA LEU A 6 -27.72 -7.28 -42.82
C LEU A 6 -27.63 -8.74 -43.30
N ASP A 7 -28.76 -9.44 -43.38
CA ASP A 7 -28.79 -10.85 -43.76
C ASP A 7 -28.66 -11.06 -45.28
N SER A 8 -28.75 -9.97 -46.06
CA SER A 8 -28.62 -9.99 -47.53
C SER A 8 -27.20 -9.72 -48.03
N LEU A 9 -26.25 -9.40 -47.16
CA LEU A 9 -24.88 -8.98 -47.50
C LEU A 9 -23.93 -10.19 -47.60
N SER A 10 -23.03 -10.16 -48.56
CA SER A 10 -21.92 -11.12 -48.61
C SER A 10 -20.91 -10.90 -47.53
N GLN A 11 -20.11 -11.91 -47.22
CA GLN A 11 -19.08 -11.84 -46.13
C GLN A 11 -18.04 -10.76 -46.41
N ASP A 12 -17.71 -10.45 -47.65
CA ASP A 12 -16.75 -9.42 -48.01
C ASP A 12 -17.34 -8.01 -47.92
N GLU A 13 -18.60 -7.82 -48.27
CA GLU A 13 -19.35 -6.56 -48.06
C GLU A 13 -19.53 -6.26 -46.55
N LEU A 14 -19.73 -7.28 -45.73
CA LEU A 14 -19.80 -7.13 -44.29
C LEU A 14 -18.46 -6.69 -43.67
N LYS A 15 -17.34 -7.23 -44.19
CA LYS A 15 -15.97 -6.82 -43.74
C LYS A 15 -15.68 -5.37 -44.14
N GLU A 16 -16.00 -4.98 -45.37
CA GLU A 16 -15.78 -3.62 -45.87
C GLU A 16 -16.59 -2.59 -45.05
N ARG A 17 -17.85 -2.90 -44.79
CA ARG A 17 -18.69 -2.04 -43.91
C ARG A 17 -18.20 -2.00 -42.46
N HIS A 18 -17.70 -3.11 -41.98
CA HIS A 18 -17.12 -3.14 -40.63
C HIS A 18 -15.88 -2.25 -40.53
N LEU A 19 -15.02 -2.26 -41.54
CA LEU A 19 -13.84 -1.37 -41.59
C LEU A 19 -14.27 0.10 -41.72
N ASP A 20 -15.23 0.44 -42.56
CA ASP A 20 -15.77 1.81 -42.68
C ASP A 20 -16.39 2.29 -41.34
N LEU A 21 -17.09 1.40 -40.64
CA LEU A 21 -17.66 1.70 -39.33
C LEU A 21 -16.57 1.94 -38.27
N LEU A 22 -15.52 1.15 -38.30
CA LEU A 22 -14.35 1.34 -37.39
C LEU A 22 -13.63 2.66 -37.68
N GLU A 23 -13.41 3.00 -38.96
CA GLU A 23 -12.77 4.27 -39.30
C GLU A 23 -13.63 5.46 -38.85
N ARG A 24 -14.95 5.41 -39.06
CA ARG A 24 -15.87 6.46 -38.56
C ARG A 24 -15.90 6.52 -37.04
N PHE A 25 -15.82 5.39 -36.36
CA PHE A 25 -15.76 5.35 -34.89
C PHE A 25 -14.51 6.02 -34.37
N TYR A 26 -13.33 5.72 -34.92
CA TYR A 26 -12.10 6.36 -34.56
C TYR A 26 -12.08 7.87 -34.86
N ALA A 27 -12.60 8.28 -36.00
CA ALA A 27 -12.72 9.70 -36.32
C ALA A 27 -13.66 10.45 -35.34
N LEU A 28 -14.75 9.82 -34.93
CA LEU A 28 -15.68 10.38 -33.95
C LEU A 28 -15.07 10.47 -32.56
N GLU A 29 -14.27 9.47 -32.13
CA GLU A 29 -13.53 9.51 -30.89
C GLU A 29 -12.52 10.66 -30.87
N GLU A 30 -11.83 10.89 -31.99
CA GLU A 30 -10.86 11.98 -32.11
C GLU A 30 -11.53 13.34 -32.02
N GLN A 31 -12.68 13.51 -32.72
CA GLN A 31 -13.49 14.73 -32.60
C GLN A 31 -14.02 14.96 -31.19
N MET A 32 -14.52 13.93 -30.53
CA MET A 32 -14.94 14.02 -29.10
C MET A 32 -13.80 14.41 -28.17
N ARG A 33 -12.59 13.90 -28.43
CA ARG A 33 -11.38 14.25 -27.68
C ARG A 33 -11.01 15.72 -27.88
N ALA A 34 -10.99 16.19 -29.11
CA ALA A 34 -10.73 17.60 -29.45
C ALA A 34 -11.74 18.55 -28.81
N LEU A 35 -13.04 18.21 -28.88
CA LEU A 35 -14.11 19.01 -28.24
C LEU A 35 -13.98 19.06 -26.71
N LYS A 36 -13.61 17.96 -26.08
CA LYS A 36 -13.36 17.92 -24.62
C LYS A 36 -12.18 18.81 -24.22
N ASP A 37 -11.10 18.80 -25.02
CA ASP A 37 -9.93 19.63 -24.78
C ASP A 37 -10.25 21.13 -24.97
N GLU A 38 -11.06 21.47 -25.97
CA GLU A 38 -11.52 22.85 -26.20
C GLU A 38 -12.45 23.33 -25.09
N LEU A 39 -13.34 22.47 -24.62
CA LEU A 39 -14.24 22.76 -23.49
C LEU A 39 -13.47 22.92 -22.18
N ALA A 40 -12.41 22.18 -21.98
CA ALA A 40 -11.50 22.34 -20.84
C ALA A 40 -10.77 23.70 -20.90
N ARG A 41 -10.30 24.12 -22.08
CA ARG A 41 -9.66 25.44 -22.27
C ARG A 41 -10.66 26.58 -22.03
N LEU A 42 -11.87 26.48 -22.52
CA LEU A 42 -12.92 27.47 -22.32
C LEU A 42 -13.35 27.61 -20.86
N LYS A 43 -13.25 26.51 -20.07
CA LYS A 43 -13.52 26.52 -18.63
C LYS A 43 -12.33 26.98 -17.77
N GLY A 44 -11.24 27.46 -18.37
CA GLY A 44 -10.05 27.93 -17.66
C GLY A 44 -9.19 26.81 -17.05
N GLY A 45 -9.46 25.54 -17.42
CA GLY A 45 -8.61 24.42 -17.10
C GLY A 45 -7.39 24.37 -18.01
N SER A 46 -6.20 24.09 -17.47
CA SER A 46 -5.05 23.75 -18.31
C SER A 46 -5.39 22.49 -19.10
N GLY A 47 -5.19 22.52 -20.42
CA GLY A 47 -5.32 21.34 -21.26
C GLY A 47 -4.48 20.17 -20.68
N ARG A 48 -4.75 18.96 -21.19
CA ARG A 48 -4.06 17.73 -20.77
C ARG A 48 -2.55 17.98 -20.57
N PRO A 49 -1.98 17.69 -19.41
CA PRO A 49 -0.55 17.89 -19.18
C PRO A 49 0.25 17.13 -20.25
N PRO A 50 1.29 17.72 -20.85
CA PRO A 50 2.10 17.02 -21.83
C PRO A 50 2.72 15.78 -21.15
N ILE A 51 2.35 14.61 -21.63
CA ILE A 51 2.97 13.35 -21.18
C ILE A 51 4.42 13.40 -21.65
N LYS A 52 5.36 13.55 -20.72
CA LYS A 52 6.78 13.44 -21.04
C LYS A 52 7.02 11.99 -21.49
N PRO A 53 7.71 11.77 -22.63
CA PRO A 53 8.10 10.43 -23.02
C PRO A 53 8.84 9.72 -21.88
N SER A 54 8.60 8.43 -21.72
CA SER A 54 9.31 7.66 -20.70
C SER A 54 10.82 7.74 -20.97
N GLY A 55 11.64 7.69 -19.91
CA GLY A 55 13.09 7.74 -20.08
C GLY A 55 13.66 6.58 -20.92
N MET A 56 12.87 5.55 -21.21
CA MET A 56 13.18 4.43 -22.10
C MET A 56 13.02 4.77 -23.60
N GLU A 57 12.18 5.75 -23.93
CA GLU A 57 11.92 6.18 -25.33
C GLU A 57 12.91 7.21 -25.85
N ARG A 58 13.81 7.70 -24.99
CA ARG A 58 14.92 8.52 -25.43
C ARG A 58 15.91 7.62 -26.16
N SER A 59 15.86 7.69 -27.49
CA SER A 59 16.80 6.95 -28.34
C SER A 59 18.24 7.27 -27.93
N SER A 60 19.12 6.28 -28.07
CA SER A 60 20.56 6.40 -27.81
C SER A 60 21.26 7.45 -28.67
N GLU A 61 20.61 8.02 -29.67
CA GLU A 61 21.14 8.99 -30.60
C GLU A 61 21.35 10.40 -30.04
N ASP A 62 20.61 10.79 -28.99
CA ASP A 62 20.77 12.08 -28.29
C ASP A 62 21.94 12.10 -27.27
N ARG A 63 22.76 11.04 -27.23
CA ARG A 63 23.99 11.01 -26.40
C ARG A 63 25.20 11.58 -27.10
N GLN A 64 25.04 12.48 -28.06
CA GLN A 64 26.19 13.26 -28.54
C GLN A 64 26.65 14.19 -27.42
N ALA A 65 27.78 13.80 -26.88
CA ALA A 65 28.83 14.56 -26.22
C ALA A 65 28.49 16.00 -25.75
N LYS A 66 27.75 16.15 -24.67
CA LYS A 66 27.99 17.28 -23.77
C LYS A 66 29.29 17.00 -23.03
N GLY A 67 30.33 17.78 -23.32
CA GLY A 67 31.67 17.67 -22.77
C GLY A 67 31.65 17.41 -21.26
N ARG A 68 32.38 16.40 -20.84
CA ARG A 68 32.65 16.07 -19.43
C ARG A 68 33.47 17.17 -18.78
N THR A 69 32.84 18.27 -18.44
CA THR A 69 33.40 19.24 -17.51
C THR A 69 32.72 19.04 -16.15
N GLY A 70 33.47 18.53 -15.20
CA GLY A 70 33.07 18.33 -13.82
C GLY A 70 33.06 16.86 -13.43
N LYS A 71 34.21 16.35 -13.02
CA LYS A 71 34.30 15.20 -12.13
C LYS A 71 33.57 15.58 -10.83
N SER A 72 32.28 15.34 -10.76
CA SER A 72 31.59 15.19 -9.48
C SER A 72 32.26 14.03 -8.78
N GLY A 73 33.09 14.32 -7.78
CA GLY A 73 33.75 13.34 -6.95
C GLY A 73 32.72 12.51 -6.18
N ARG A 74 32.15 11.50 -6.84
CA ARG A 74 31.62 10.35 -6.12
C ARG A 74 32.84 9.61 -5.62
N GLY A 75 33.23 9.88 -4.36
CA GLY A 75 34.20 9.06 -3.66
C GLY A 75 33.81 7.58 -3.79
N PRO A 76 34.79 6.66 -3.80
CA PRO A 76 34.51 5.26 -4.02
C PRO A 76 33.45 4.78 -3.04
N ARG A 77 32.34 4.27 -3.55
CA ARG A 77 31.21 3.72 -2.76
C ARG A 77 31.63 2.55 -1.86
N ASN A 78 32.85 2.10 -2.01
CA ASN A 78 33.40 0.90 -1.38
C ASN A 78 33.99 1.12 0.02
N HIS A 79 34.09 2.36 0.53
CA HIS A 79 34.69 2.66 1.86
C HIS A 79 33.95 2.07 3.06
N ARG A 80 32.73 1.55 2.88
CA ARG A 80 31.90 1.01 3.95
C ARG A 80 31.60 -0.47 3.81
N LEU A 81 32.24 -1.13 2.85
CA LEU A 81 32.02 -2.56 2.61
C LEU A 81 32.93 -3.38 3.51
N GLU A 82 32.35 -4.34 4.18
CA GLU A 82 33.09 -5.37 4.91
C GLU A 82 33.65 -6.37 3.90
N ILE A 83 34.96 -6.57 3.91
CA ILE A 83 35.63 -7.54 3.03
C ILE A 83 35.44 -8.93 3.67
N THR A 84 34.68 -9.77 2.99
CA THR A 84 34.39 -11.15 3.46
C THR A 84 35.39 -12.17 2.97
N GLU A 85 36.08 -11.89 1.89
CA GLU A 85 37.11 -12.77 1.30
C GLU A 85 38.21 -11.94 0.62
N GLU A 86 39.44 -12.32 0.82
CA GLU A 86 40.62 -11.74 0.11
C GLU A 86 41.26 -12.80 -0.76
N ARG A 87 41.48 -12.48 -2.02
CA ARG A 87 42.16 -13.35 -2.99
C ARG A 87 43.41 -12.67 -3.52
N ILE A 88 44.58 -13.23 -3.24
CA ILE A 88 45.84 -12.76 -3.78
C ILE A 88 46.09 -13.47 -5.10
N VAL A 89 46.25 -12.69 -6.17
CA VAL A 89 46.59 -13.19 -7.51
C VAL A 89 48.07 -12.86 -7.80
N THR A 90 48.83 -13.86 -8.07
CA THR A 90 50.26 -13.68 -8.43
C THR A 90 50.42 -13.39 -9.92
N ALA A 91 51.35 -12.53 -10.27
CA ALA A 91 51.67 -12.27 -11.68
C ALA A 91 52.53 -13.38 -12.26
N ASP A 92 52.12 -13.92 -13.41
CA ASP A 92 52.89 -14.89 -14.16
C ASP A 92 53.95 -14.19 -15.04
N GLY A 93 55.09 -14.84 -15.26
CA GLY A 93 56.11 -14.35 -16.16
C GLY A 93 56.93 -13.16 -15.65
N VAL A 94 57.04 -12.99 -14.34
CA VAL A 94 57.86 -11.92 -13.74
C VAL A 94 59.34 -12.18 -14.02
N PRO A 95 60.10 -11.27 -14.72
CA PRO A 95 61.48 -11.47 -15.02
C PRO A 95 62.39 -11.54 -13.78
N PRO A 96 63.49 -12.31 -13.80
CA PRO A 96 64.47 -12.35 -12.71
C PRO A 96 64.99 -10.95 -12.35
N GLY A 97 65.09 -10.62 -11.06
CA GLY A 97 65.56 -9.30 -10.60
C GLY A 97 64.46 -8.24 -10.49
N SER A 98 63.22 -8.55 -10.82
CA SER A 98 62.07 -7.64 -10.60
C SER A 98 61.81 -7.41 -9.11
N ARG A 99 61.50 -6.17 -8.75
CA ARG A 99 61.19 -5.78 -7.36
C ARG A 99 59.66 -5.70 -7.14
N PHE A 100 59.17 -6.42 -6.18
CA PHE A 100 57.78 -6.33 -5.75
C PHE A 100 57.43 -4.92 -5.22
N LYS A 101 56.37 -4.32 -5.71
CA LYS A 101 55.88 -2.95 -5.38
C LYS A 101 54.60 -2.90 -4.60
N GLY A 102 54.09 -4.04 -4.18
CA GLY A 102 52.78 -4.15 -3.49
C GLY A 102 51.68 -4.62 -4.42
N TYR A 103 50.46 -4.52 -3.96
CA TYR A 103 49.27 -4.97 -4.66
C TYR A 103 48.51 -3.79 -5.25
N GLN A 104 47.81 -4.03 -6.32
CA GLN A 104 46.81 -3.14 -6.86
C GLN A 104 45.45 -3.73 -6.50
N ASP A 105 44.72 -3.11 -5.53
CA ASP A 105 43.49 -3.63 -4.99
C ASP A 105 42.30 -3.31 -5.90
N SER A 106 41.41 -4.26 -6.05
CA SER A 106 40.08 -4.10 -6.65
C SER A 106 39.04 -4.77 -5.78
N ILE A 107 37.90 -4.13 -5.57
CA ILE A 107 36.79 -4.68 -4.78
C ILE A 107 35.68 -5.09 -5.74
N VAL A 108 35.32 -6.37 -5.72
CA VAL A 108 34.20 -6.95 -6.47
C VAL A 108 33.12 -7.33 -5.47
N GLN A 109 31.88 -6.90 -5.72
CA GLN A 109 30.71 -7.32 -4.95
C GLN A 109 29.98 -8.39 -5.73
N ASP A 110 29.73 -9.51 -5.08
CA ASP A 110 28.98 -10.64 -5.66
C ASP A 110 27.86 -11.07 -4.71
N LEU A 111 26.87 -11.78 -5.22
CA LEU A 111 25.75 -12.28 -4.45
C LEU A 111 25.64 -13.80 -4.60
N GLU A 112 25.75 -14.51 -3.49
CA GLU A 112 25.54 -15.94 -3.43
C GLU A 112 24.28 -16.27 -2.64
N ILE A 113 23.33 -16.92 -3.29
CA ILE A 113 22.08 -17.36 -2.67
C ILE A 113 22.10 -18.89 -2.57
N ARG A 114 22.10 -19.40 -1.33
CA ARG A 114 22.10 -20.85 -1.07
C ARG A 114 20.94 -21.23 -0.14
N PRO A 115 20.27 -22.37 -0.38
CA PRO A 115 19.35 -22.93 0.59
C PRO A 115 20.12 -23.43 1.81
N ARG A 116 19.54 -23.23 2.99
CA ARG A 116 20.04 -23.76 4.25
C ARG A 116 19.06 -24.76 4.81
N VAL A 117 19.38 -26.05 4.76
CA VAL A 117 18.57 -27.12 5.32
C VAL A 117 19.11 -27.51 6.69
N ILE A 118 18.29 -27.40 7.73
CA ILE A 118 18.66 -27.68 9.11
C ILE A 118 17.91 -28.91 9.60
N ARG A 119 18.63 -29.94 10.01
CA ARG A 119 18.05 -31.09 10.70
C ARG A 119 18.02 -30.83 12.20
N VAL A 120 16.86 -30.59 12.76
CA VAL A 120 16.67 -30.43 14.21
C VAL A 120 16.36 -31.80 14.81
N ARG A 121 17.24 -32.33 15.63
CA ARG A 121 17.06 -33.59 16.36
C ARG A 121 16.68 -33.27 17.80
N ARG A 122 15.39 -33.49 18.14
CA ARG A 122 14.86 -33.28 19.49
C ARG A 122 14.87 -34.57 20.27
N GLU A 123 15.39 -34.54 21.50
CA GLU A 123 15.37 -35.68 22.41
C GLU A 123 13.93 -36.06 22.76
N ARG A 124 13.67 -37.35 22.76
CA ARG A 124 12.39 -37.95 23.16
C ARG A 124 12.62 -38.96 24.27
N TRP A 125 12.03 -38.69 25.41
CA TRP A 125 12.14 -39.54 26.61
C TRP A 125 10.80 -40.14 26.93
N ARG A 126 10.81 -41.40 27.45
CA ARG A 126 9.65 -42.04 28.03
C ARG A 126 9.85 -42.13 29.55
N THR A 127 8.91 -41.54 30.29
CA THR A 127 8.93 -41.58 31.75
C THR A 127 8.48 -42.94 32.30
N PRO A 128 8.81 -43.26 33.56
CA PRO A 128 8.39 -44.56 34.16
C PRO A 128 6.89 -44.76 34.22
N ASP A 129 6.10 -43.66 34.30
CA ASP A 129 4.63 -43.69 34.24
C ASP A 129 4.06 -43.74 32.82
N GLY A 130 4.93 -43.94 31.81
CA GLY A 130 4.54 -44.14 30.42
C GLY A 130 4.31 -42.90 29.59
N ARG A 131 4.44 -41.70 30.15
CA ARG A 131 4.34 -40.40 29.41
C ARG A 131 5.53 -40.19 28.49
N THR A 132 5.31 -39.50 27.39
CA THR A 132 6.37 -39.10 26.46
C THR A 132 6.69 -37.60 26.62
N ILE A 133 7.96 -37.28 26.84
CA ILE A 133 8.49 -35.93 26.88
C ILE A 133 9.38 -35.75 25.64
N VAL A 134 9.12 -34.66 24.87
CA VAL A 134 9.93 -34.31 23.70
C VAL A 134 10.45 -32.87 23.91
N ALA A 135 11.73 -32.67 23.68
CA ALA A 135 12.34 -31.37 23.79
C ALA A 135 11.62 -30.37 22.84
N PRO A 136 11.34 -29.12 23.28
CA PRO A 136 10.73 -28.12 22.42
C PRO A 136 11.64 -27.80 21.22
N PRO A 137 11.07 -27.36 20.08
CA PRO A 137 11.89 -26.88 18.98
C PRO A 137 12.64 -25.59 19.38
N PRO A 138 13.82 -25.34 18.81
CA PRO A 138 14.50 -24.04 19.00
C PRO A 138 13.62 -22.88 18.50
N ALA A 139 13.70 -21.74 19.16
CA ALA A 139 12.96 -20.54 18.79
C ALA A 139 13.22 -20.17 17.31
N GLY A 140 12.13 -19.89 16.58
CA GLY A 140 12.17 -19.57 15.15
C GLY A 140 12.32 -20.76 14.20
N LEU A 141 12.42 -21.99 14.73
CA LEU A 141 12.47 -23.23 13.94
C LEU A 141 11.27 -24.14 14.23
N GLU A 142 10.13 -23.52 14.56
CA GLU A 142 8.85 -24.20 14.80
C GLU A 142 8.14 -24.47 13.48
N GLY A 143 8.51 -25.43 12.70
CA GLY A 143 7.86 -25.75 11.43
C GLY A 143 8.84 -26.12 10.34
N GLU A 144 8.37 -26.19 9.12
CA GLU A 144 9.18 -26.62 7.98
C GLU A 144 10.06 -25.49 7.41
N PHE A 145 9.64 -24.23 7.58
CA PHE A 145 10.30 -23.08 6.97
C PHE A 145 10.76 -22.06 8.02
N GLY A 146 12.06 -21.76 7.98
CA GLY A 146 12.71 -20.86 8.91
C GLY A 146 12.39 -19.37 8.68
N PRO A 147 12.71 -18.49 9.63
CA PRO A 147 12.33 -17.07 9.60
C PRO A 147 13.01 -16.30 8.45
N THR A 148 14.21 -16.69 8.04
CA THR A 148 14.93 -16.03 6.92
C THR A 148 14.22 -16.28 5.60
N LEU A 149 13.75 -17.50 5.34
CA LEU A 149 12.97 -17.80 4.13
C LEU A 149 11.63 -17.07 4.14
N LYS A 150 10.94 -17.01 5.28
CA LYS A 150 9.68 -16.26 5.41
C LYS A 150 9.89 -14.77 5.11
N ARG A 151 10.96 -14.16 5.62
CA ARG A 151 11.33 -12.77 5.30
C ARG A 151 11.66 -12.57 3.82
N ALA A 152 12.40 -13.50 3.20
CA ALA A 152 12.69 -13.44 1.78
C ALA A 152 11.43 -13.51 0.91
N VAL A 153 10.48 -14.40 1.23
CA VAL A 153 9.18 -14.49 0.55
C VAL A 153 8.42 -13.18 0.65
N LEU A 154 8.34 -12.58 1.86
CA LEU A 154 7.67 -11.29 2.06
C LEU A 154 8.34 -10.16 1.27
N ALA A 155 9.66 -10.07 1.31
CA ALA A 155 10.42 -9.04 0.59
C ALA A 155 10.26 -9.17 -0.92
N LEU A 156 10.40 -10.38 -1.47
CA LEU A 156 10.26 -10.64 -2.89
C LEU A 156 8.83 -10.39 -3.40
N TYR A 157 7.83 -10.71 -2.58
CA TYR A 157 6.43 -10.45 -2.94
C TYR A 157 6.12 -8.94 -2.91
N HIS A 158 6.38 -8.27 -1.80
CA HIS A 158 5.97 -6.87 -1.60
C HIS A 158 6.91 -5.86 -2.26
N GLN A 159 8.22 -6.02 -2.15
CA GLN A 159 9.20 -5.11 -2.76
C GLN A 159 9.57 -5.53 -4.17
N GLY A 160 9.76 -6.84 -4.40
CA GLY A 160 10.10 -7.40 -5.70
C GLY A 160 8.90 -7.58 -6.63
N GLN A 161 7.67 -7.36 -6.15
CA GLN A 161 6.41 -7.50 -6.91
C GLN A 161 6.28 -8.85 -7.62
N MET A 162 6.87 -9.90 -7.02
CA MET A 162 6.79 -11.25 -7.56
C MET A 162 5.45 -11.88 -7.22
N THR A 163 4.83 -12.56 -8.19
CA THR A 163 3.63 -13.35 -7.95
C THR A 163 3.95 -14.62 -7.16
N SER A 164 2.96 -15.19 -6.49
CA SER A 164 3.15 -16.44 -5.73
C SER A 164 3.65 -17.61 -6.59
N ASP A 165 3.27 -17.68 -7.86
CA ASP A 165 3.74 -18.71 -8.79
C ASP A 165 5.23 -18.54 -9.10
N ARG A 166 5.65 -17.33 -9.45
CA ARG A 166 7.06 -17.01 -9.69
C ARG A 166 7.95 -17.23 -8.45
N LEU A 167 7.40 -17.01 -7.26
CA LEU A 167 8.11 -17.29 -6.01
C LEU A 167 8.34 -18.78 -5.84
N VAL A 168 7.34 -19.61 -6.14
CA VAL A 168 7.49 -21.09 -6.07
C VAL A 168 8.56 -21.55 -7.07
N ASP A 169 8.52 -21.08 -8.31
CA ASP A 169 9.48 -21.41 -9.34
C ASP A 169 10.90 -21.00 -8.93
N LEU A 170 11.11 -19.74 -8.53
CA LEU A 170 12.41 -19.24 -8.08
C LEU A 170 12.96 -20.03 -6.89
N LEU A 171 12.13 -20.31 -5.89
CA LEU A 171 12.57 -21.04 -4.71
C LEU A 171 12.86 -22.51 -5.04
N GLY A 172 12.12 -23.10 -6.00
CA GLY A 172 12.40 -24.41 -6.56
C GLY A 172 13.74 -24.48 -7.29
N ASP A 173 14.03 -23.51 -8.14
CA ASP A 173 15.31 -23.38 -8.86
C ASP A 173 16.50 -23.23 -7.89
N LEU A 174 16.28 -22.57 -6.74
CA LEU A 174 17.25 -22.47 -5.66
C LEU A 174 17.39 -23.77 -4.83
N GLY A 175 16.58 -24.81 -5.11
CA GLY A 175 16.63 -26.09 -4.41
C GLY A 175 15.78 -26.16 -3.13
N LEU A 176 14.78 -25.29 -2.96
CA LEU A 176 13.84 -25.29 -1.84
C LEU A 176 12.52 -25.94 -2.27
N ALA A 177 12.09 -26.98 -1.57
CA ALA A 177 10.81 -27.64 -1.79
C ALA A 177 9.70 -26.89 -1.02
N ILE A 178 9.02 -25.95 -1.66
CA ILE A 178 7.91 -25.19 -1.08
C ILE A 178 6.70 -25.22 -2.01
N SER A 179 5.50 -25.43 -1.47
CA SER A 179 4.28 -25.40 -2.26
C SER A 179 3.71 -23.98 -2.36
N LYS A 180 2.90 -23.71 -3.40
CA LYS A 180 2.15 -22.44 -3.55
C LYS A 180 1.26 -22.17 -2.33
N ARG A 181 0.61 -23.20 -1.78
CA ARG A 181 -0.22 -23.07 -0.57
C ARG A 181 0.61 -22.52 0.61
N GLU A 182 1.82 -22.99 0.75
CA GLU A 182 2.71 -22.60 1.84
C GLU A 182 3.22 -21.17 1.64
N VAL A 183 3.58 -20.78 0.41
CA VAL A 183 3.90 -19.38 0.06
C VAL A 183 2.72 -18.47 0.43
N VAL A 184 1.50 -18.82 0.02
CA VAL A 184 0.30 -18.05 0.38
C VAL A 184 0.10 -17.99 1.90
N ARG A 185 0.33 -19.09 2.63
CA ARG A 185 0.25 -19.11 4.09
C ARG A 185 1.25 -18.15 4.75
N ILE A 186 2.48 -18.09 4.24
CA ILE A 186 3.48 -17.12 4.69
C ILE A 186 3.02 -15.69 4.41
N LEU A 187 2.44 -15.44 3.24
CA LEU A 187 1.96 -14.11 2.84
C LEU A 187 0.73 -13.64 3.62
N THR A 188 -0.12 -14.54 4.10
CA THR A 188 -1.39 -14.19 4.76
C THR A 188 -1.43 -14.45 6.27
N GLY A 189 -0.55 -15.31 6.80
CA GLY A 189 -0.51 -15.66 8.22
C GLY A 189 0.39 -14.77 9.06
N GLY A 190 0.09 -14.65 10.37
CA GLY A 190 0.95 -13.98 11.34
C GLY A 190 1.16 -12.49 11.04
N LYS A 191 0.09 -11.78 10.66
CA LYS A 191 0.15 -10.35 10.28
C LYS A 191 -0.13 -9.40 11.43
N ASP A 192 -0.53 -9.88 12.59
CA ASP A 192 -0.98 -9.06 13.73
C ASP A 192 0.07 -8.01 14.12
N THR A 193 1.35 -8.40 14.18
CA THR A 193 2.45 -7.47 14.48
C THR A 193 2.63 -6.37 13.43
N PHE A 194 2.37 -6.68 12.16
CA PHE A 194 2.42 -5.67 11.08
C PHE A 194 1.22 -4.73 11.13
N LEU A 195 0.04 -5.24 11.48
CA LEU A 195 -1.16 -4.43 11.67
C LEU A 195 -0.99 -3.50 12.86
N ASP A 196 -0.51 -4.00 14.00
CA ASP A 196 -0.19 -3.20 15.18
C ASP A 196 0.87 -2.11 14.88
N GLU A 197 1.85 -2.42 14.03
CA GLU A 197 2.85 -1.44 13.60
C GLU A 197 2.22 -0.39 12.68
N ALA A 198 1.39 -0.79 11.72
CA ALA A 198 0.69 0.12 10.82
C ALA A 198 -0.21 1.10 11.60
N ASP A 199 -0.95 0.61 12.58
CA ASP A 199 -1.80 1.44 13.44
C ASP A 199 -0.99 2.42 14.30
N ARG A 200 0.18 1.99 14.80
CA ARG A 200 1.11 2.90 15.50
C ARG A 200 1.69 3.96 14.57
N VAL A 201 1.99 3.61 13.31
CA VAL A 201 2.45 4.57 12.29
C VAL A 201 1.36 5.60 12.00
N LEU A 202 0.11 5.16 11.84
CA LEU A 202 -1.02 6.08 11.65
C LEU A 202 -1.16 7.03 12.83
N ARG A 203 -1.15 6.51 14.06
CA ARG A 203 -1.29 7.31 15.28
C ARG A 203 -0.18 8.34 15.40
N ALA A 204 1.08 7.92 15.32
CA ALA A 204 2.22 8.82 15.39
C ALA A 204 2.21 9.84 14.24
N GLY A 205 1.80 9.42 13.05
CA GLY A 205 1.66 10.29 11.90
C GLY A 205 0.62 11.39 12.09
N LEU A 206 -0.57 11.05 12.61
CA LEU A 206 -1.64 12.01 12.89
C LEU A 206 -1.30 12.97 14.04
N GLU A 207 -0.58 12.49 15.07
CA GLU A 207 -0.13 13.31 16.20
C GLU A 207 0.93 14.35 15.81
N THR A 208 1.82 14.00 14.87
CA THR A 208 3.00 14.83 14.54
C THR A 208 2.86 15.63 13.25
N ALA A 209 1.92 15.26 12.37
CA ALA A 209 1.76 15.89 11.07
C ALA A 209 1.07 17.25 11.14
N SER A 210 1.65 18.26 10.51
CA SER A 210 0.99 19.57 10.30
C SER A 210 -0.09 19.51 9.21
N TRP A 211 -0.04 18.52 8.33
CA TRP A 211 -1.01 18.27 7.26
C TRP A 211 -0.98 16.81 6.83
N ILE A 212 -2.08 16.33 6.31
CA ILE A 212 -2.20 15.00 5.70
C ILE A 212 -2.82 15.11 4.30
N SER A 213 -2.43 14.22 3.42
CA SER A 213 -3.08 13.93 2.14
C SER A 213 -3.96 12.71 2.30
N VAL A 214 -5.11 12.72 1.68
CA VAL A 214 -6.07 11.61 1.69
C VAL A 214 -6.49 11.30 0.26
N ASP A 215 -6.46 10.02 -0.10
CA ASP A 215 -6.97 9.53 -1.38
C ASP A 215 -7.76 8.23 -1.17
N ASP A 216 -8.84 8.08 -1.95
CA ASP A 216 -9.72 6.91 -1.88
C ASP A 216 -9.71 6.13 -3.20
N THR A 217 -9.45 4.85 -3.11
CA THR A 217 -9.47 3.93 -4.25
C THR A 217 -10.47 2.81 -4.03
N GLY A 218 -11.29 2.51 -5.04
CA GLY A 218 -12.19 1.36 -5.01
C GLY A 218 -11.42 0.05 -4.90
N ALA A 219 -11.81 -0.80 -3.97
CA ALA A 219 -11.24 -2.12 -3.77
C ALA A 219 -12.34 -3.19 -3.89
N ARG A 220 -11.99 -4.38 -4.37
CA ARG A 220 -12.90 -5.51 -4.42
C ARG A 220 -12.26 -6.74 -3.79
N HIS A 221 -12.94 -7.32 -2.81
CA HIS A 221 -12.49 -8.52 -2.12
C HIS A 221 -13.68 -9.46 -1.87
N LYS A 222 -13.51 -10.75 -2.17
CA LYS A 222 -14.55 -11.78 -2.00
C LYS A 222 -15.91 -11.38 -2.61
N ALA A 223 -15.91 -10.83 -3.82
CA ALA A 223 -17.09 -10.31 -4.53
C ALA A 223 -17.80 -9.11 -3.86
N ALA A 224 -17.32 -8.60 -2.72
CA ALA A 224 -17.79 -7.38 -2.11
C ALA A 224 -16.98 -6.17 -2.56
N ASN A 225 -17.63 -5.03 -2.74
CA ASN A 225 -16.96 -3.77 -2.98
C ASN A 225 -16.51 -3.16 -1.64
N GLY A 226 -15.34 -2.55 -1.66
CA GLY A 226 -14.80 -1.78 -0.55
C GLY A 226 -14.12 -0.51 -1.06
N VAL A 227 -13.66 0.29 -0.14
CA VAL A 227 -12.88 1.50 -0.43
C VAL A 227 -11.63 1.46 0.42
N THR A 228 -10.47 1.53 -0.23
CA THR A 228 -9.19 1.68 0.46
C THR A 228 -8.83 3.16 0.48
N THR A 229 -8.71 3.70 1.69
CA THR A 229 -8.31 5.07 1.94
C THR A 229 -6.83 5.12 2.28
N GLN A 230 -6.05 5.90 1.55
CA GLN A 230 -4.68 6.26 1.87
C GLN A 230 -4.69 7.51 2.73
N ILE A 231 -3.95 7.50 3.83
CA ILE A 231 -3.71 8.66 4.70
C ILE A 231 -2.20 8.81 4.85
N GLY A 232 -1.66 10.01 4.62
CA GLY A 232 -0.22 10.22 4.76
C GLY A 232 0.28 11.58 4.33
N ASN A 233 1.60 11.73 4.37
CA ASN A 233 2.32 12.90 3.86
C ASN A 233 3.72 12.47 3.36
N ALA A 234 4.69 13.37 3.33
CA ALA A 234 6.06 13.07 2.90
C ALA A 234 6.82 12.10 3.86
N HIS A 235 6.34 11.90 5.07
CA HIS A 235 7.03 11.14 6.13
C HIS A 235 6.39 9.79 6.44
N PHE A 236 5.09 9.63 6.23
CA PHE A 236 4.38 8.38 6.46
C PHE A 236 3.27 8.16 5.45
N THR A 237 2.90 6.91 5.25
CA THR A 237 1.74 6.49 4.46
C THR A 237 1.07 5.30 5.15
N TRP A 238 -0.23 5.38 5.31
CA TRP A 238 -1.06 4.33 5.87
C TRP A 238 -2.26 4.05 4.96
N PHE A 239 -2.74 2.81 4.96
CA PHE A 239 -3.88 2.37 4.16
C PHE A 239 -4.89 1.65 5.03
N GLY A 240 -6.16 2.05 4.96
CA GLY A 240 -7.27 1.36 5.60
C GLY A 240 -8.37 1.04 4.61
N THR A 241 -9.02 -0.11 4.74
CA THR A 241 -10.11 -0.53 3.86
C THR A 241 -11.42 -0.56 4.63
N THR A 242 -12.43 0.11 4.10
CA THR A 242 -13.80 0.18 4.65
C THR A 242 -14.82 -0.32 3.64
N GLY A 243 -16.05 -0.59 4.09
CA GLY A 243 -17.12 -1.09 3.23
C GLY A 243 -17.67 -0.06 2.24
N SER A 244 -17.50 1.23 2.51
CA SER A 244 -18.02 2.31 1.65
C SER A 244 -17.24 3.60 1.82
N LYS A 245 -17.34 4.47 0.81
CA LYS A 245 -16.83 5.84 0.85
C LYS A 245 -17.83 6.74 1.58
N SER A 246 -17.87 6.64 2.90
CA SER A 246 -18.70 7.50 3.74
C SER A 246 -17.82 8.37 4.64
N ARG A 247 -18.35 9.54 5.02
CA ARG A 247 -17.65 10.42 5.96
C ARG A 247 -17.50 9.77 7.34
N LEU A 248 -18.47 8.98 7.78
CA LEU A 248 -18.39 8.19 9.01
C LEU A 248 -17.17 7.24 8.99
N ASN A 249 -17.01 6.48 7.90
CA ASN A 249 -15.87 5.57 7.76
C ASN A 249 -14.53 6.33 7.76
N PHE A 250 -14.47 7.45 7.05
CA PHE A 250 -13.27 8.29 7.03
C PHE A 250 -12.92 8.85 8.42
N LEU A 251 -13.89 9.40 9.15
CA LEU A 251 -13.68 9.90 10.51
C LEU A 251 -13.30 8.77 11.47
N SER A 252 -13.87 7.57 11.29
CA SER A 252 -13.47 6.38 12.05
C SER A 252 -12.01 6.00 11.81
N LEU A 253 -11.50 6.08 10.58
CA LEU A 253 -10.09 5.85 10.27
C LEU A 253 -9.18 6.90 10.94
N LEU A 254 -9.59 8.17 10.93
CA LEU A 254 -8.82 9.26 11.56
C LEU A 254 -8.71 9.15 13.08
N ARG A 255 -9.57 8.36 13.73
CA ARG A 255 -9.46 8.09 15.18
C ARG A 255 -8.27 7.17 15.53
N ALA A 256 -7.62 6.56 14.53
CA ALA A 256 -6.42 5.72 14.71
C ALA A 256 -6.59 4.62 15.78
N GLY A 257 -7.74 3.95 15.80
CA GLY A 257 -8.06 2.86 16.73
C GLY A 257 -8.70 3.30 18.06
N HIS A 258 -9.02 4.58 18.22
CA HIS A 258 -9.88 5.02 19.34
C HIS A 258 -11.34 4.73 19.01
N ASP A 259 -12.09 4.19 19.98
CA ASP A 259 -13.50 3.78 19.80
C ASP A 259 -14.50 4.75 20.46
N ASP A 260 -14.00 5.78 21.14
CA ASP A 260 -14.79 6.76 21.87
C ASP A 260 -15.52 7.78 20.96
N TYR A 261 -16.58 8.37 21.47
CA TYR A 261 -17.35 9.46 20.88
C TYR A 261 -17.30 10.66 21.83
N VAL A 262 -16.97 11.84 21.33
CA VAL A 262 -16.78 13.01 22.19
C VAL A 262 -17.58 14.21 21.67
N VAL A 263 -18.45 14.76 22.51
CA VAL A 263 -19.21 15.97 22.22
C VAL A 263 -18.51 17.18 22.88
N ASN A 264 -17.48 17.70 22.22
CA ASN A 264 -16.76 18.91 22.61
C ASN A 264 -17.13 20.10 21.71
N SER A 265 -16.52 21.25 21.92
CA SER A 265 -16.77 22.44 21.10
C SER A 265 -16.54 22.22 19.61
N ALA A 266 -15.50 21.45 19.25
CA ALA A 266 -15.22 21.12 17.86
C ALA A 266 -16.28 20.22 17.23
N ALA A 267 -16.84 19.29 17.99
CA ALA A 267 -17.97 18.45 17.58
C ALA A 267 -19.22 19.30 17.32
N LEU A 268 -19.57 20.17 18.25
CA LEU A 268 -20.74 21.05 18.14
C LEU A 268 -20.59 22.04 16.98
N ASP A 269 -19.39 22.61 16.77
CA ASP A 269 -19.10 23.48 15.62
C ASP A 269 -19.20 22.74 14.30
N TYR A 270 -18.76 21.47 14.25
CA TYR A 270 -18.96 20.62 13.09
C TYR A 270 -20.44 20.41 12.80
N MET A 271 -21.23 20.02 13.80
CA MET A 271 -22.66 19.79 13.67
C MET A 271 -23.43 21.05 13.22
N ARG A 272 -23.08 22.24 13.74
CA ARG A 272 -23.64 23.52 13.29
C ARG A 272 -23.35 23.76 11.80
N ARG A 273 -22.11 23.57 11.37
CA ARG A 273 -21.72 23.74 9.94
C ARG A 273 -22.41 22.76 9.00
N GLN A 274 -22.76 21.57 9.51
CA GLN A 274 -23.50 20.56 8.73
C GLN A 274 -25.02 20.74 8.83
N ASN A 275 -25.50 21.83 9.45
CA ASN A 275 -26.93 22.16 9.63
C ASN A 275 -27.70 21.09 10.41
N LEU A 276 -27.13 20.56 11.50
CA LEU A 276 -27.88 19.78 12.45
C LEU A 276 -29.01 20.64 13.02
N ALA A 277 -30.21 20.09 13.15
CA ALA A 277 -31.39 20.78 13.67
C ALA A 277 -31.12 21.42 15.05
N GLY A 278 -31.53 22.67 15.27
CA GLY A 278 -31.24 23.43 16.48
C GLY A 278 -31.60 22.72 17.77
N TRP A 279 -32.79 22.09 17.81
CA TRP A 279 -33.24 21.34 18.97
C TRP A 279 -32.32 20.14 19.30
N ALA A 280 -31.80 19.47 18.29
CA ALA A 280 -30.87 18.34 18.47
C ALA A 280 -29.51 18.82 18.95
N LEU A 281 -29.04 19.97 18.41
CA LEU A 281 -27.81 20.59 18.84
C LEU A 281 -27.87 21.05 20.30
N GLU A 282 -28.96 21.73 20.71
CA GLU A 282 -29.22 22.14 22.10
C GLU A 282 -29.26 20.92 23.04
N ALA A 283 -29.98 19.85 22.66
CA ALA A 283 -30.01 18.62 23.42
C ALA A 283 -28.64 17.97 23.63
N LEU A 284 -27.77 18.00 22.61
CA LEU A 284 -26.40 17.51 22.72
C LEU A 284 -25.53 18.47 23.55
N GLU A 285 -25.76 19.79 23.46
CA GLU A 285 -25.02 20.81 24.21
C GLU A 285 -25.38 20.80 25.69
N ASP A 286 -26.63 20.53 26.04
CA ASP A 286 -27.14 20.48 27.41
C ASP A 286 -26.94 19.13 28.10
N ALA A 287 -26.68 18.07 27.35
CA ALA A 287 -26.46 16.73 27.89
C ALA A 287 -25.29 16.72 28.90
N ALA A 288 -25.49 16.02 30.03
CA ALA A 288 -24.45 15.91 31.08
C ALA A 288 -23.23 15.10 30.61
N ASP A 289 -23.50 14.01 29.89
CA ASP A 289 -22.45 13.14 29.34
C ASP A 289 -21.98 13.68 28.02
N LYS A 290 -20.65 13.84 27.89
CA LYS A 290 -19.95 14.35 26.71
C LYS A 290 -18.97 13.35 26.10
N HIS A 291 -18.70 12.26 26.79
CA HIS A 291 -17.76 11.22 26.40
C HIS A 291 -18.41 9.85 26.52
N PHE A 292 -18.35 9.08 25.44
CA PHE A 292 -18.96 7.76 25.31
C PHE A 292 -17.89 6.76 24.89
N ALA A 293 -17.73 5.67 25.64
CA ALA A 293 -16.63 4.72 25.47
C ALA A 293 -16.70 3.87 24.19
N GLY A 294 -17.88 3.85 23.53
CA GLY A 294 -18.06 3.07 22.31
C GLY A 294 -19.39 3.35 21.63
N GLU A 295 -19.60 2.69 20.49
CA GLU A 295 -20.77 2.87 19.64
C GLU A 295 -22.09 2.55 20.36
N ALA A 296 -22.09 1.52 21.22
CA ALA A 296 -23.29 1.13 21.96
C ALA A 296 -23.78 2.22 22.93
N ASP A 297 -22.84 2.83 23.69
CA ASP A 297 -23.14 3.91 24.63
C ASP A 297 -23.59 5.17 23.88
N TRP A 298 -22.93 5.45 22.75
CA TRP A 298 -23.28 6.56 21.88
C TRP A 298 -24.69 6.39 21.29
N GLN A 299 -25.02 5.22 20.74
CA GLN A 299 -26.35 4.95 20.18
C GLN A 299 -27.42 5.04 21.26
N ALA A 300 -27.20 4.47 22.44
CA ALA A 300 -28.14 4.59 23.58
C ALA A 300 -28.36 6.05 24.01
N HIS A 301 -27.33 6.90 23.86
CA HIS A 301 -27.47 8.34 24.11
C HIS A 301 -28.34 9.03 23.06
N LEU A 302 -28.12 8.75 21.76
CA LEU A 302 -28.94 9.31 20.68
C LEU A 302 -30.43 8.89 20.80
N ASP A 303 -30.65 7.63 21.17
CA ASP A 303 -32.01 7.10 21.39
C ASP A 303 -32.73 7.83 22.55
N ARG A 304 -32.02 8.13 23.66
CA ARG A 304 -32.54 8.94 24.77
C ARG A 304 -32.88 10.36 24.38
N LEU A 305 -32.15 10.95 23.44
CA LEU A 305 -32.40 12.27 22.91
C LEU A 305 -33.55 12.29 21.88
N GLY A 306 -34.03 11.12 21.46
CA GLY A 306 -35.14 11.01 20.51
C GLY A 306 -34.78 11.45 19.09
N LEU A 307 -33.53 11.32 18.69
CA LEU A 307 -33.11 11.63 17.32
C LEU A 307 -33.67 10.58 16.35
N ASP A 308 -34.26 11.04 15.25
CA ASP A 308 -34.87 10.19 14.23
C ASP A 308 -34.21 10.33 12.87
N ARG A 309 -33.89 9.19 12.25
CA ARG A 309 -33.31 9.10 10.91
C ARG A 309 -34.25 9.53 9.78
N THR A 310 -35.53 9.59 10.03
CA THR A 310 -36.53 9.97 9.01
C THR A 310 -36.49 11.46 8.66
N VAL A 311 -35.83 12.27 9.47
CA VAL A 311 -35.67 13.71 9.26
C VAL A 311 -34.48 13.97 8.30
N THR A 312 -34.64 14.89 7.37
CA THR A 312 -33.57 15.27 6.44
C THR A 312 -33.11 16.70 6.73
N PRO A 313 -31.78 16.93 6.94
CA PRO A 313 -30.69 15.95 6.93
C PRO A 313 -30.75 15.02 8.15
N ASP A 314 -30.32 13.75 7.99
CA ASP A 314 -30.33 12.72 9.05
C ASP A 314 -29.55 13.18 10.30
N PRO A 315 -30.26 13.46 11.43
CA PRO A 315 -29.62 14.04 12.61
C PRO A 315 -28.71 13.03 13.34
N ILE A 316 -29.03 11.74 13.31
CA ILE A 316 -28.20 10.69 13.89
C ILE A 316 -26.85 10.64 13.19
N ARG A 317 -26.85 10.66 11.85
CA ARG A 317 -25.62 10.69 11.07
C ARG A 317 -24.78 11.94 11.37
N LEU A 318 -25.39 13.13 11.37
CA LEU A 318 -24.67 14.38 11.61
C LEU A 318 -24.13 14.48 13.05
N ALA A 319 -24.90 14.02 14.05
CA ALA A 319 -24.45 13.95 15.43
C ALA A 319 -23.26 12.98 15.58
N THR A 320 -23.36 11.81 14.92
CA THR A 320 -22.28 10.81 14.95
C THR A 320 -21.02 11.31 14.25
N GLU A 321 -21.13 11.93 13.06
CA GLU A 321 -19.98 12.55 12.38
C GLU A 321 -19.31 13.62 13.27
N GLY A 322 -20.13 14.44 13.97
CA GLY A 322 -19.62 15.45 14.88
C GLY A 322 -18.91 14.85 16.10
N ALA A 323 -19.49 13.83 16.73
CA ALA A 323 -18.87 13.18 17.90
C ALA A 323 -17.58 12.43 17.53
N LEU A 324 -17.51 11.81 16.34
CA LEU A 324 -16.27 11.25 15.80
C LEU A 324 -15.20 12.32 15.55
N TRP A 325 -15.62 13.48 14.99
CA TRP A 325 -14.71 14.60 14.83
C TRP A 325 -14.21 15.15 16.17
N GLY A 326 -15.07 15.20 17.18
CA GLY A 326 -14.72 15.56 18.54
C GLY A 326 -13.67 14.63 19.15
N SER A 327 -13.82 13.32 18.95
CA SER A 327 -12.81 12.31 19.35
C SER A 327 -11.48 12.54 18.64
N VAL A 328 -11.46 12.71 17.30
CA VAL A 328 -10.24 13.03 16.53
C VAL A 328 -9.53 14.27 17.09
N GLN A 329 -10.27 15.33 17.42
CA GLN A 329 -9.68 16.56 17.97
C GLN A 329 -9.17 16.39 19.41
N ALA A 330 -9.76 15.51 20.18
CA ALA A 330 -9.31 15.19 21.53
C ALA A 330 -8.01 14.37 21.52
N CYS A 331 -7.88 13.42 20.58
CA CYS A 331 -6.71 12.54 20.47
C CYS A 331 -5.49 13.21 19.81
N CYS A 332 -5.72 14.10 18.81
CA CYS A 332 -4.64 14.70 18.01
C CYS A 332 -4.15 16.06 18.55
N ARG A 333 -4.70 16.56 19.64
CA ARG A 333 -4.31 17.82 20.30
C ARG A 333 -3.98 17.59 21.76
N THR A 334 -2.95 16.82 22.05
CA THR A 334 -2.21 17.00 23.31
C THR A 334 -1.10 18.00 23.03
N PRO A 335 -0.97 19.05 23.82
CA PRO A 335 -0.09 20.20 23.60
C PRO A 335 1.38 19.82 23.60
#